data_b023432a8c9be9e1a9dfe75bfb70ca93
#
_entry.id   b023432a8c9be9e1a9dfe75bfb70ca93
#
_cell.length_a   1.000
_cell.length_b   1.000
_cell.length_c   1.000
_cell.angle_alpha   90.00
_cell.angle_beta   90.00
_cell.angle_gamma   90.00
#
_symmetry.space_group_name_H-M   'P 1'
#
loop_
_entity.id
_entity.type
_entity.pdbx_description
1 polymer ?
#
loop_
_entity_poly.entity_id
_entity_poly.type
_entity_poly.pdbx_seq_one_letter_code
_entity_poly.pdbx_strand_id
1 'polypeptide(L)'
;MKKLSKGWKIFIITTVVLISSIYGYYKINNRNAFEEMYNSYYNLLPLGAIDNMPQIKPIPRDEKHLDSVDLNYKNNTKDVIINIFLVNRENKKKIFLIYSRLIDSGVYLDINYGYDMNTHKLINDITFHGENVPNVDDEKKQTRELLEKYNISKEYLQNKSDELLDIVLTDWQKYNGSSYSRSNMGRLTIEKDKFLR
;
A
#
# COMPACT_ATOMS: atom_id res chain seq x y z
N MET A 1 47.27 20.37 11.54
CA MET A 1 45.99 19.68 11.90
C MET A 1 46.08 19.20 13.36
N LYS A 2 45.20 19.66 14.23
CA LYS A 2 45.14 19.20 15.64
C LYS A 2 44.70 17.72 15.67
N LYS A 3 45.49 16.85 16.29
CA LYS A 3 45.08 15.44 16.48
C LYS A 3 43.87 15.40 17.42
N LEU A 4 42.75 14.76 16.96
CA LEU A 4 41.57 14.49 17.79
C LEU A 4 41.97 13.73 19.05
N SER A 5 41.47 14.13 20.21
CA SER A 5 41.69 13.39 21.46
C SER A 5 41.09 11.98 21.39
N LYS A 6 41.59 11.06 22.21
CA LYS A 6 41.13 9.66 22.25
C LYS A 6 39.61 9.60 22.55
N GLY A 7 39.12 10.44 23.43
CA GLY A 7 37.68 10.52 23.75
C GLY A 7 36.81 10.93 22.54
N TRP A 8 37.26 11.92 21.76
CA TRP A 8 36.56 12.32 20.53
C TRP A 8 36.52 11.22 19.46
N LYS A 9 37.62 10.45 19.33
CA LYS A 9 37.64 9.32 18.39
C LYS A 9 36.63 8.24 18.78
N ILE A 10 36.58 7.89 20.09
CA ILE A 10 35.64 6.91 20.62
C ILE A 10 34.18 7.40 20.38
N PHE A 11 33.90 8.66 20.71
CA PHE A 11 32.59 9.24 20.51
C PHE A 11 32.12 9.16 19.04
N ILE A 12 33.00 9.55 18.09
CA ILE A 12 32.67 9.48 16.65
C ILE A 12 32.38 8.04 16.21
N ILE A 13 33.27 7.08 16.63
CA ILE A 13 33.08 5.68 16.28
C ILE A 13 31.77 5.14 16.82
N THR A 14 31.45 5.39 18.08
CA THR A 14 30.21 4.95 18.72
C THR A 14 28.98 5.55 18.01
N THR A 15 29.02 6.83 17.66
CA THR A 15 27.95 7.51 16.94
C THR A 15 27.74 6.90 15.55
N VAL A 16 28.83 6.64 14.80
CA VAL A 16 28.74 6.00 13.48
C VAL A 16 28.15 4.59 13.59
N VAL A 17 28.61 3.79 14.56
CA VAL A 17 28.08 2.44 14.79
C VAL A 17 26.59 2.50 15.12
N LEU A 18 26.18 3.41 16.00
CA LEU A 18 24.76 3.58 16.38
C LEU A 18 23.90 3.94 15.17
N ILE A 19 24.31 4.95 14.40
CA ILE A 19 23.57 5.39 13.21
C ILE A 19 23.49 4.24 12.17
N SER A 20 24.62 3.53 11.94
CA SER A 20 24.64 2.39 11.02
C SER A 20 23.71 1.26 11.48
N SER A 21 23.65 1.00 12.78
CA SER A 21 22.79 -0.02 13.37
C SER A 21 21.31 0.36 13.22
N ILE A 22 20.94 1.62 13.48
CA ILE A 22 19.59 2.14 13.30
C ILE A 22 19.18 2.05 11.82
N TYR A 23 20.06 2.49 10.92
CA TYR A 23 19.81 2.42 9.48
C TYR A 23 19.67 0.98 8.98
N GLY A 24 20.56 0.07 9.44
CA GLY A 24 20.48 -1.35 9.11
C GLY A 24 19.17 -1.98 9.60
N TYR A 25 18.79 -1.71 10.85
CA TYR A 25 17.51 -2.15 11.41
C TYR A 25 16.33 -1.64 10.58
N TYR A 26 16.32 -0.35 10.24
CA TYR A 26 15.28 0.25 9.40
C TYR A 26 15.19 -0.44 8.03
N LYS A 27 16.31 -0.66 7.35
CA LYS A 27 16.33 -1.31 6.03
C LYS A 27 15.93 -2.79 6.05
N ILE A 28 16.23 -3.51 7.13
CA ILE A 28 15.81 -4.91 7.30
C ILE A 28 14.28 -4.99 7.45
N ASN A 29 13.68 -4.04 8.16
CA ASN A 29 12.24 -4.03 8.42
C ASN A 29 11.42 -3.34 7.33
N ASN A 30 12.06 -2.59 6.41
CA ASN A 30 11.38 -1.88 5.33
C ASN A 30 12.08 -2.19 4.01
N ARG A 31 11.69 -3.27 3.36
CA ARG A 31 12.31 -3.74 2.10
C ARG A 31 11.79 -2.99 0.88
N ASN A 32 10.61 -2.40 1.00
CA ASN A 32 9.93 -1.66 -0.05
C ASN A 32 8.97 -0.62 0.55
N ALA A 33 8.33 0.18 -0.30
CA ALA A 33 7.43 1.22 0.15
C ALA A 33 6.19 0.69 0.90
N PHE A 34 5.71 -0.51 0.59
CA PHE A 34 4.57 -1.10 1.31
C PHE A 34 4.93 -1.43 2.76
N GLU A 35 6.10 -2.05 2.98
CA GLU A 35 6.59 -2.34 4.34
C GLU A 35 6.83 -1.04 5.11
N GLU A 36 7.42 -0.04 4.46
CA GLU A 36 7.66 1.27 5.06
C GLU A 36 6.35 1.96 5.49
N MET A 37 5.32 2.00 4.62
CA MET A 37 4.01 2.54 4.94
C MET A 37 3.35 1.78 6.09
N TYR A 38 3.31 0.45 6.02
CA TYR A 38 2.71 -0.38 7.04
C TYR A 38 3.36 -0.17 8.41
N ASN A 39 4.69 -0.25 8.45
CA ASN A 39 5.44 -0.10 9.68
C ASN A 39 5.38 1.34 10.23
N SER A 40 5.33 2.35 9.38
CA SER A 40 5.14 3.74 9.80
C SER A 40 3.81 3.95 10.51
N TYR A 41 2.79 3.24 10.09
CA TYR A 41 1.49 3.30 10.77
C TYR A 41 1.52 2.55 12.10
N TYR A 42 1.95 1.29 12.11
CA TYR A 42 1.81 0.43 13.29
C TYR A 42 2.99 0.46 14.26
N ASN A 43 4.23 0.45 13.77
CA ASN A 43 5.35 0.07 14.62
C ASN A 43 6.61 0.92 14.52
N LEU A 44 6.82 1.68 13.44
CA LEU A 44 8.09 2.35 13.19
C LEU A 44 7.99 3.87 13.18
N LEU A 45 9.13 4.49 13.41
CA LEU A 45 9.31 5.93 13.31
C LEU A 45 9.43 6.38 11.85
N PRO A 46 8.92 7.58 11.53
CA PRO A 46 8.16 8.44 12.42
C PRO A 46 6.75 7.89 12.66
N LEU A 47 6.35 7.84 13.93
CA LEU A 47 5.00 7.45 14.28
C LEU A 47 4.00 8.40 13.61
N GLY A 48 3.02 7.87 12.90
CA GLY A 48 2.02 8.66 12.22
C GLY A 48 2.44 9.24 10.87
N ALA A 49 3.52 8.73 10.28
CA ALA A 49 3.95 9.22 8.99
C ALA A 49 2.84 9.15 7.93
N ILE A 50 2.09 8.06 7.90
CA ILE A 50 0.98 7.90 6.95
C ILE A 50 -0.19 8.85 7.25
N ASP A 51 -0.47 9.14 8.53
CA ASP A 51 -1.52 10.09 8.93
C ASP A 51 -1.15 11.54 8.58
N ASN A 52 0.13 11.81 8.43
CA ASN A 52 0.65 13.14 8.10
C ASN A 52 0.58 13.45 6.59
N MET A 53 0.19 12.49 5.76
CA MET A 53 -0.03 12.76 4.33
C MET A 53 -1.23 13.68 4.16
N PRO A 54 -1.09 14.86 3.53
CA PRO A 54 -2.18 15.85 3.44
C PRO A 54 -3.41 15.34 2.70
N GLN A 55 -3.24 14.36 1.83
CA GLN A 55 -4.31 13.71 1.06
C GLN A 55 -5.05 12.64 1.86
N ILE A 56 -4.49 12.15 2.97
CA ILE A 56 -5.09 11.11 3.81
C ILE A 56 -5.91 11.77 4.91
N LYS A 57 -7.06 11.18 5.21
CA LYS A 57 -7.86 11.55 6.38
C LYS A 57 -7.19 10.97 7.63
N PRO A 58 -6.77 11.79 8.60
CA PRO A 58 -6.12 11.31 9.81
C PRO A 58 -6.99 10.33 10.59
N ILE A 59 -6.35 9.33 11.19
CA ILE A 59 -6.95 8.38 12.12
C ILE A 59 -6.33 8.57 13.50
N PRO A 60 -7.13 8.59 14.58
CA PRO A 60 -6.63 8.65 15.95
C PRO A 60 -5.65 7.52 16.27
N ARG A 61 -4.64 7.80 17.07
CA ARG A 61 -3.57 6.85 17.40
C ARG A 61 -4.00 5.67 18.26
N ASP A 62 -5.05 5.83 19.01
CA ASP A 62 -5.67 4.73 19.78
C ASP A 62 -6.27 3.64 18.88
N GLU A 63 -6.61 3.99 17.63
CA GLU A 63 -7.12 3.04 16.64
C GLU A 63 -6.04 2.14 16.01
N LYS A 64 -4.76 2.41 16.25
CA LYS A 64 -3.64 1.64 15.68
C LYS A 64 -3.64 0.14 16.04
N HIS A 65 -4.38 -0.24 17.05
CA HIS A 65 -4.51 -1.63 17.49
C HIS A 65 -5.74 -2.33 16.91
N LEU A 66 -6.51 -1.65 16.06
CA LEU A 66 -7.59 -2.30 15.33
C LEU A 66 -7.05 -3.39 14.39
N ASP A 67 -7.85 -4.44 14.23
CA ASP A 67 -7.53 -5.55 13.32
C ASP A 67 -7.41 -5.11 11.85
N SER A 68 -8.10 -4.03 11.48
CA SER A 68 -8.04 -3.45 10.15
C SER A 68 -8.34 -1.95 10.20
N VAL A 69 -7.71 -1.20 9.32
CA VAL A 69 -7.87 0.26 9.21
C VAL A 69 -8.00 0.64 7.74
N ASP A 70 -8.94 1.53 7.46
CA ASP A 70 -9.21 2.06 6.13
C ASP A 70 -8.90 3.56 6.08
N LEU A 71 -7.88 3.93 5.31
CA LEU A 71 -7.38 5.29 5.17
C LEU A 71 -7.85 5.89 3.85
N ASN A 72 -8.85 6.75 3.92
CA ASN A 72 -9.46 7.36 2.74
C ASN A 72 -8.69 8.59 2.26
N TYR A 73 -8.48 8.70 0.95
CA TYR A 73 -8.01 9.94 0.32
C TYR A 73 -9.11 11.02 0.37
N LYS A 74 -8.71 12.28 0.67
CA LYS A 74 -9.63 13.41 0.82
C LYS A 74 -10.37 13.79 -0.46
N ASN A 75 -9.73 13.52 -1.62
CA ASN A 75 -10.29 13.85 -2.94
C ASN A 75 -11.17 12.74 -3.52
N ASN A 76 -11.52 11.75 -2.71
CA ASN A 76 -12.45 10.71 -3.11
C ASN A 76 -13.81 11.33 -3.48
N THR A 77 -14.37 10.84 -4.57
CA THR A 77 -15.72 11.18 -5.03
C THR A 77 -16.63 9.98 -4.86
N LYS A 78 -17.92 10.12 -5.11
CA LYS A 78 -18.84 8.97 -5.14
C LYS A 78 -18.53 7.98 -6.27
N ASP A 79 -17.84 8.43 -7.32
CA ASP A 79 -17.55 7.62 -8.51
C ASP A 79 -16.16 7.00 -8.50
N VAL A 80 -15.21 7.63 -7.77
CA VAL A 80 -13.83 7.14 -7.66
C VAL A 80 -13.35 7.29 -6.23
N ILE A 81 -12.90 6.20 -5.65
CA ILE A 81 -12.40 6.12 -4.28
C ILE A 81 -10.98 5.54 -4.32
N ILE A 82 -10.05 6.20 -3.65
CA ILE A 82 -8.69 5.69 -3.41
C ILE A 82 -8.52 5.53 -1.90
N ASN A 83 -8.13 4.32 -1.50
CA ASN A 83 -7.93 3.97 -0.10
C ASN A 83 -6.58 3.28 0.10
N ILE A 84 -6.03 3.41 1.31
CA ILE A 84 -5.00 2.52 1.83
C ILE A 84 -5.65 1.69 2.94
N PHE A 85 -5.73 0.39 2.74
CA PHE A 85 -6.33 -0.54 3.69
C PHE A 85 -5.25 -1.40 4.37
N LEU A 86 -5.24 -1.39 5.68
CA LEU A 86 -4.26 -2.08 6.51
C LEU A 86 -4.94 -3.17 7.33
N VAL A 87 -4.37 -4.37 7.33
CA VAL A 87 -4.80 -5.49 8.16
C VAL A 87 -3.68 -5.86 9.13
N ASN A 88 -3.98 -5.93 10.41
CA ASN A 88 -3.02 -6.28 11.48
C ASN A 88 -3.61 -7.34 12.40
N ARG A 89 -3.72 -8.55 11.91
CA ARG A 89 -4.07 -9.74 12.72
C ARG A 89 -2.86 -10.63 12.88
N GLU A 90 -2.85 -11.47 13.91
CA GLU A 90 -1.68 -12.30 14.28
C GLU A 90 -1.03 -13.03 13.09
N ASN A 91 -1.82 -13.60 12.18
CA ASN A 91 -1.34 -14.34 11.02
C ASN A 91 -1.69 -13.66 9.68
N LYS A 92 -2.17 -12.41 9.70
CA LYS A 92 -2.60 -11.67 8.51
C LYS A 92 -2.19 -10.21 8.62
N LYS A 93 -0.95 -9.93 8.25
CA LYS A 93 -0.43 -8.56 8.18
C LYS A 93 -0.30 -8.15 6.72
N LYS A 94 -1.16 -7.24 6.28
CA LYS A 94 -1.25 -6.84 4.86
C LYS A 94 -1.48 -5.34 4.73
N ILE A 95 -1.01 -4.78 3.63
CA ILE A 95 -1.36 -3.45 3.17
C ILE A 95 -1.91 -3.55 1.75
N PHE A 96 -2.99 -2.86 1.48
CA PHE A 96 -3.58 -2.75 0.15
C PHE A 96 -3.72 -1.27 -0.22
N LEU A 97 -3.40 -0.97 -1.46
CA LEU A 97 -3.82 0.23 -2.15
C LEU A 97 -5.03 -0.17 -2.98
N ILE A 98 -6.14 0.51 -2.78
CA ILE A 98 -7.41 0.17 -3.41
C ILE A 98 -7.83 1.34 -4.30
N TYR A 99 -8.06 1.04 -5.57
CA TYR A 99 -8.77 1.93 -6.49
C TYR A 99 -10.16 1.35 -6.71
N SER A 100 -11.19 2.04 -6.28
CA SER A 100 -12.58 1.66 -6.44
C SER A 100 -13.28 2.63 -7.36
N ARG A 101 -13.99 2.13 -8.36
CA ARG A 101 -14.72 2.96 -9.31
C ARG A 101 -16.14 2.46 -9.51
N LEU A 102 -17.09 3.38 -9.43
CA LEU A 102 -18.47 3.13 -9.84
C LEU A 102 -18.52 2.90 -11.36
N ILE A 103 -18.94 1.72 -11.78
CA ILE A 103 -19.05 1.32 -13.21
C ILE A 103 -20.48 1.43 -13.69
N ASP A 104 -21.45 1.08 -12.84
CA ASP A 104 -22.86 1.11 -13.11
C ASP A 104 -23.61 1.37 -11.81
N SER A 105 -24.91 1.62 -11.85
CA SER A 105 -25.72 1.85 -10.65
C SER A 105 -25.55 0.71 -9.65
N GLY A 106 -24.94 1.01 -8.48
CA GLY A 106 -24.67 0.03 -7.43
C GLY A 106 -23.65 -1.05 -7.76
N VAL A 107 -22.78 -0.84 -8.76
CA VAL A 107 -21.70 -1.76 -9.13
C VAL A 107 -20.36 -1.04 -9.13
N TYR A 108 -19.46 -1.45 -8.26
CA TYR A 108 -18.11 -0.93 -8.16
C TYR A 108 -17.11 -1.97 -8.63
N LEU A 109 -16.08 -1.49 -9.33
CA LEU A 109 -14.86 -2.25 -9.66
C LEU A 109 -13.76 -1.84 -8.69
N ASP A 110 -13.19 -2.82 -7.99
CA ASP A 110 -12.00 -2.64 -7.17
C ASP A 110 -10.76 -3.23 -7.84
N ILE A 111 -9.72 -2.42 -7.87
CA ILE A 111 -8.36 -2.87 -8.19
C ILE A 111 -7.57 -2.82 -6.88
N ASN A 112 -7.29 -3.98 -6.32
CA ASN A 112 -6.56 -4.16 -5.08
C ASN A 112 -5.10 -4.49 -5.39
N TYR A 113 -4.20 -3.60 -5.01
CA TYR A 113 -2.77 -3.78 -5.16
C TYR A 113 -2.09 -3.74 -3.79
N GLY A 114 -1.61 -4.87 -3.34
CA GLY A 114 -1.17 -5.00 -1.97
C GLY A 114 0.11 -5.79 -1.76
N TYR A 115 0.44 -5.93 -0.49
CA TYR A 115 1.61 -6.63 -0.03
C TYR A 115 1.32 -7.39 1.26
N ASP A 116 1.72 -8.66 1.28
CA ASP A 116 1.64 -9.51 2.46
C ASP A 116 2.96 -9.41 3.24
N MET A 117 2.88 -8.84 4.43
CA MET A 117 4.02 -8.61 5.31
C MET A 117 4.62 -9.91 5.86
N ASN A 118 3.82 -10.99 5.95
CA ASN A 118 4.28 -12.26 6.50
C ASN A 118 5.04 -13.08 5.46
N THR A 119 4.57 -13.04 4.21
CA THR A 119 5.17 -13.82 3.11
C THR A 119 6.10 -12.99 2.23
N HIS A 120 6.13 -11.67 2.41
CA HIS A 120 6.86 -10.70 1.59
C HIS A 120 6.49 -10.77 0.10
N LYS A 121 5.21 -11.00 -0.19
CA LYS A 121 4.72 -11.14 -1.56
C LYS A 121 3.72 -10.06 -1.92
N LEU A 122 3.76 -9.66 -3.18
CA LEU A 122 2.73 -8.81 -3.78
C LEU A 122 1.41 -9.57 -3.87
N ILE A 123 0.33 -8.85 -3.63
CA ILE A 123 -1.05 -9.31 -3.77
C ILE A 123 -1.72 -8.43 -4.81
N ASN A 124 -2.31 -9.06 -5.81
CA ASN A 124 -3.10 -8.39 -6.83
C ASN A 124 -4.45 -9.05 -6.88
N ASP A 125 -5.49 -8.25 -6.77
CA ASP A 125 -6.83 -8.75 -6.88
C ASP A 125 -7.72 -7.74 -7.58
N ILE A 126 -8.70 -8.25 -8.33
CA ILE A 126 -9.69 -7.46 -9.04
C ILE A 126 -11.03 -8.04 -8.67
N THR A 127 -11.86 -7.23 -8.05
CA THR A 127 -13.17 -7.65 -7.57
C THR A 127 -14.25 -6.66 -8.00
N PHE A 128 -15.48 -7.13 -8.00
CA PHE A 128 -16.65 -6.29 -8.11
C PHE A 128 -17.47 -6.42 -6.83
N HIS A 129 -17.99 -5.30 -6.38
CA HIS A 129 -18.88 -5.28 -5.23
C HIS A 129 -20.03 -4.28 -5.42
N GLY A 130 -21.01 -4.36 -4.55
CA GLY A 130 -22.16 -3.44 -4.54
C GLY A 130 -23.50 -4.16 -4.53
N GLU A 131 -24.57 -3.38 -4.41
CA GLU A 131 -25.93 -3.91 -4.24
C GLU A 131 -26.41 -4.73 -5.46
N ASN A 132 -25.92 -4.41 -6.65
CA ASN A 132 -26.29 -5.05 -7.91
C ASN A 132 -25.25 -6.07 -8.41
N VAL A 133 -24.32 -6.47 -7.56
CA VAL A 133 -23.37 -7.56 -7.86
C VAL A 133 -23.93 -8.86 -7.26
N PRO A 134 -24.19 -9.90 -8.08
CA PRO A 134 -24.69 -11.17 -7.58
C PRO A 134 -23.74 -11.80 -6.58
N ASN A 135 -24.24 -12.38 -5.51
CA ASN A 135 -23.43 -13.22 -4.62
C ASN A 135 -23.34 -14.63 -5.21
N VAL A 136 -22.15 -15.06 -5.54
CA VAL A 136 -21.88 -16.37 -6.17
C VAL A 136 -20.72 -17.08 -5.48
N ASP A 137 -20.71 -18.41 -5.56
CA ASP A 137 -19.64 -19.22 -4.97
C ASP A 137 -18.31 -19.13 -5.74
N ASP A 138 -18.35 -18.81 -7.04
CA ASP A 138 -17.18 -18.66 -7.91
C ASP A 138 -16.91 -17.18 -8.26
N GLU A 139 -16.22 -16.49 -7.35
CA GLU A 139 -15.83 -15.09 -7.52
C GLU A 139 -14.96 -14.84 -8.77
N LYS A 140 -14.13 -15.81 -9.16
CA LYS A 140 -13.27 -15.67 -10.37
C LYS A 140 -14.10 -15.67 -11.65
N LYS A 141 -15.07 -16.56 -11.72
CA LYS A 141 -15.99 -16.64 -12.86
C LYS A 141 -16.83 -15.37 -12.95
N GLN A 142 -17.37 -14.92 -11.83
CA GLN A 142 -18.13 -13.67 -11.74
C GLN A 142 -17.32 -12.46 -12.20
N THR A 143 -16.08 -12.32 -11.69
CA THR A 143 -15.19 -11.23 -12.08
C THR A 143 -14.98 -11.20 -13.59
N ARG A 144 -14.74 -12.35 -14.22
CA ARG A 144 -14.59 -12.46 -15.67
C ARG A 144 -15.84 -12.03 -16.43
N GLU A 145 -17.00 -12.54 -16.05
CA GLU A 145 -18.28 -12.20 -16.67
C GLU A 145 -18.58 -10.71 -16.58
N LEU A 146 -18.26 -10.07 -15.43
CA LEU A 146 -18.47 -8.64 -15.23
C LEU A 146 -17.44 -7.80 -16.01
N LEU A 147 -16.18 -8.23 -16.11
CA LEU A 147 -15.20 -7.58 -16.97
C LEU A 147 -15.63 -7.58 -18.44
N GLU A 148 -16.16 -8.70 -18.93
CA GLU A 148 -16.71 -8.83 -20.29
C GLU A 148 -17.97 -7.94 -20.45
N LYS A 149 -18.92 -8.02 -19.53
CA LYS A 149 -20.16 -7.26 -19.56
C LYS A 149 -19.92 -5.75 -19.67
N TYR A 150 -18.96 -5.24 -18.89
CA TYR A 150 -18.64 -3.82 -18.86
C TYR A 150 -17.51 -3.41 -19.80
N ASN A 151 -17.07 -4.34 -20.67
CA ASN A 151 -15.98 -4.11 -21.65
C ASN A 151 -14.71 -3.52 -21.01
N ILE A 152 -14.32 -4.05 -19.85
CA ILE A 152 -13.13 -3.62 -19.11
C ILE A 152 -11.93 -4.42 -19.59
N SER A 153 -11.01 -3.74 -20.26
CA SER A 153 -9.81 -4.37 -20.80
C SER A 153 -8.71 -4.55 -19.75
N LYS A 154 -7.81 -5.50 -20.02
CA LYS A 154 -6.59 -5.69 -19.25
C LYS A 154 -5.72 -4.43 -19.22
N GLU A 155 -5.64 -3.72 -20.34
CA GLU A 155 -4.90 -2.46 -20.44
C GLU A 155 -5.50 -1.37 -19.54
N TYR A 156 -6.82 -1.26 -19.49
CA TYR A 156 -7.49 -0.34 -18.57
C TYR A 156 -7.11 -0.63 -17.11
N LEU A 157 -7.17 -1.90 -16.70
CA LEU A 157 -6.83 -2.32 -15.34
C LEU A 157 -5.36 -2.02 -15.01
N GLN A 158 -4.45 -2.30 -15.96
CA GLN A 158 -3.03 -2.01 -15.79
C GLN A 158 -2.78 -0.50 -15.63
N ASN A 159 -3.37 0.32 -16.50
CA ASN A 159 -3.22 1.77 -16.43
C ASN A 159 -3.76 2.34 -15.11
N LYS A 160 -4.90 1.83 -14.62
CA LYS A 160 -5.45 2.29 -13.33
C LYS A 160 -4.64 1.81 -12.13
N SER A 161 -4.06 0.62 -12.20
CA SER A 161 -3.12 0.14 -11.19
C SER A 161 -1.85 1.00 -11.16
N ASP A 162 -1.29 1.32 -12.31
CA ASP A 162 -0.10 2.15 -12.40
C ASP A 162 -0.37 3.59 -11.89
N GLU A 163 -1.52 4.18 -12.27
CA GLU A 163 -1.96 5.48 -11.76
C GLU A 163 -2.10 5.49 -10.23
N LEU A 164 -2.75 4.47 -9.66
CA LEU A 164 -2.89 4.31 -8.21
C LEU A 164 -1.54 4.28 -7.49
N LEU A 165 -0.62 3.46 -8.01
CA LEU A 165 0.72 3.32 -7.43
C LEU A 165 1.52 4.62 -7.53
N ASP A 166 1.43 5.33 -8.66
CA ASP A 166 2.13 6.59 -8.87
C ASP A 166 1.60 7.69 -7.93
N ILE A 167 0.28 7.78 -7.73
CA ILE A 167 -0.33 8.72 -6.78
C ILE A 167 0.19 8.45 -5.38
N VAL A 168 0.02 7.21 -4.89
CA VAL A 168 0.34 6.87 -3.50
C VAL A 168 1.84 6.96 -3.24
N LEU A 169 2.68 6.45 -4.16
CA LEU A 169 4.13 6.51 -4.00
C LEU A 169 4.68 7.93 -4.04
N THR A 170 4.17 8.77 -4.96
CA THR A 170 4.57 10.18 -5.06
C THR A 170 4.26 10.92 -3.77
N ASP A 171 3.08 10.72 -3.22
CA ASP A 171 2.69 11.33 -1.95
C ASP A 171 3.54 10.79 -0.80
N TRP A 172 3.82 9.51 -0.77
CA TRP A 172 4.68 8.89 0.24
C TRP A 172 6.11 9.44 0.19
N GLN A 173 6.70 9.53 -1.00
CA GLN A 173 8.03 10.11 -1.18
C GLN A 173 8.06 11.59 -0.77
N LYS A 174 7.08 12.36 -1.20
CA LYS A 174 7.02 13.79 -0.97
C LYS A 174 6.86 14.16 0.50
N TYR A 175 5.98 13.46 1.22
CA TYR A 175 5.59 13.84 2.57
C TYR A 175 6.32 13.05 3.66
N ASN A 176 6.85 11.89 3.35
CA ASN A 176 7.54 11.04 4.31
C ASN A 176 9.02 10.81 3.98
N GLY A 177 9.52 11.40 2.90
CA GLY A 177 10.94 11.32 2.52
C GLY A 177 11.40 9.93 2.12
N SER A 178 10.49 9.07 1.67
CA SER A 178 10.81 7.71 1.24
C SER A 178 11.79 7.68 0.08
N SER A 179 12.77 6.79 0.14
CA SER A 179 13.74 6.56 -0.94
C SER A 179 13.35 5.45 -1.90
N TYR A 180 12.22 4.80 -1.68
CA TYR A 180 11.76 3.71 -2.55
C TYR A 180 11.20 4.24 -3.85
N SER A 181 11.53 3.55 -4.94
CA SER A 181 11.07 3.88 -6.29
C SER A 181 9.91 2.98 -6.71
N ARG A 182 9.27 3.33 -7.82
CA ARG A 182 8.20 2.55 -8.45
C ARG A 182 8.60 1.09 -8.72
N SER A 183 9.87 0.85 -9.08
CA SER A 183 10.39 -0.51 -9.33
C SER A 183 10.35 -1.42 -8.09
N ASN A 184 10.36 -0.85 -6.89
CA ASN A 184 10.26 -1.61 -5.65
C ASN A 184 8.83 -2.05 -5.30
N MET A 185 7.82 -1.56 -6.03
CA MET A 185 6.42 -1.91 -5.81
C MET A 185 5.90 -3.01 -6.75
N GLY A 186 6.73 -3.48 -7.68
CA GLY A 186 6.36 -4.51 -8.65
C GLY A 186 5.37 -4.04 -9.72
N ARG A 187 4.67 -4.97 -10.33
CA ARG A 187 3.63 -4.72 -11.34
C ARG A 187 2.39 -5.55 -11.06
N LEU A 188 1.23 -5.05 -11.46
CA LEU A 188 0.00 -5.83 -11.45
C LEU A 188 0.18 -7.05 -12.36
N THR A 189 -0.02 -8.24 -11.79
CA THR A 189 -0.05 -9.47 -12.57
C THR A 189 -1.50 -9.91 -12.70
N ILE A 190 -2.11 -9.62 -13.83
CA ILE A 190 -3.47 -10.04 -14.09
C ILE A 190 -3.43 -11.50 -14.56
N GLU A 191 -4.04 -12.38 -13.78
CA GLU A 191 -4.12 -13.80 -14.08
C GLU A 191 -4.79 -14.01 -15.44
N LYS A 192 -4.19 -14.89 -16.26
CA LYS A 192 -4.71 -15.17 -17.62
C LYS A 192 -6.14 -15.70 -17.58
N ASP A 193 -6.48 -16.52 -16.61
CA ASP A 193 -7.80 -17.13 -16.47
C ASP A 193 -8.94 -16.14 -16.19
N LYS A 194 -8.65 -14.91 -15.74
CA LYS A 194 -9.65 -13.83 -15.64
C LYS A 194 -10.02 -13.22 -17.00
N PHE A 195 -9.21 -13.46 -18.06
CA PHE A 195 -9.39 -12.88 -19.41
C PHE A 195 -9.37 -13.92 -20.53
N LEU A 196 -9.34 -15.22 -20.22
CA LEU A 196 -9.34 -16.26 -21.27
C LEU A 196 -10.72 -16.45 -21.88
N ARG A 197 -10.77 -16.22 -23.16
CA ARG A 197 -11.52 -17.05 -24.09
C ARG A 197 -10.63 -18.18 -24.61
#